data_619905bb2207551fdc822c3b61d4a430
#
_entry.id   619905bb2207551fdc822c3b61d4a430
#
_cell.length_a   1.000
_cell.length_b   1.000
_cell.length_c   1.000
_cell.angle_alpha   90.00
_cell.angle_beta   90.00
_cell.angle_gamma   90.00
#
_symmetry.space_group_name_H-M   'P 1'
#
loop_
_entity.id
_entity.type
_entity.pdbx_description
1 polymer ?
#
loop_
_entity_poly.entity_id
_entity_poly.type
_entity_poly.pdbx_seq_one_letter_code
_entity_poly.pdbx_strand_id
1 'polypeptide(L)'
;FTSKIRFTMKTILVVFTLLFTILLTVSCGTAKKVEAIKPAPSNDNPVVFKNKVSFISMPVEITLKELEQQLNKNVTGLIFNDSILNDDKTEMKIWKTAPIKLSEKNGNIISEIPLKIWAKFKYGTDFMGLNDTREINLNGIITLDSKTHLTNWKLTTTSKIEDFEWSESPTILVAGKNIPITYIINPTLSMFK
;
A
#
# COMPACT_ATOMS: atom_id res chain seq x y z
N PHE A 1 61.37 -74.42 34.77
CA PHE A 1 61.01 -73.07 35.40
C PHE A 1 59.83 -72.45 34.72
N THR A 2 59.48 -72.71 33.50
CA THR A 2 58.41 -72.04 32.69
C THR A 2 56.96 -72.52 32.99
N SER A 3 56.77 -73.69 33.59
CA SER A 3 55.41 -74.23 33.82
C SER A 3 54.73 -73.67 35.05
N LYS A 4 55.48 -73.32 36.07
CA LYS A 4 54.94 -72.71 37.29
C LYS A 4 54.40 -71.26 37.10
N ILE A 5 55.04 -70.54 36.20
CA ILE A 5 54.63 -69.14 35.91
C ILE A 5 53.34 -69.15 35.09
N ARG A 6 53.07 -70.05 34.20
CA ARG A 6 51.85 -70.17 33.42
C ARG A 6 50.63 -70.54 34.27
N PHE A 7 50.83 -71.34 35.34
CA PHE A 7 49.77 -71.74 36.21
C PHE A 7 49.30 -70.55 37.09
N THR A 8 50.26 -69.81 37.63
CA THR A 8 49.96 -68.62 38.43
C THR A 8 49.26 -67.48 37.66
N MET A 9 49.63 -67.30 36.40
CA MET A 9 49.03 -66.30 35.52
C MET A 9 47.56 -66.59 35.15
N LYS A 10 47.25 -67.87 34.90
CA LYS A 10 45.87 -68.30 34.69
C LYS A 10 44.99 -68.15 35.94
N THR A 11 45.54 -68.46 37.10
CA THR A 11 44.84 -68.32 38.37
C THR A 11 44.58 -66.88 38.73
N ILE A 12 45.53 -66.00 38.46
CA ILE A 12 45.35 -64.54 38.67
C ILE A 12 44.27 -63.99 37.73
N LEU A 13 44.22 -64.43 36.45
CA LEU A 13 43.22 -63.99 35.48
C LEU A 13 41.82 -64.45 35.90
N VAL A 14 41.69 -65.71 36.38
CA VAL A 14 40.37 -66.21 36.86
C VAL A 14 39.93 -65.51 38.09
N VAL A 15 40.82 -65.20 39.04
CA VAL A 15 40.47 -64.43 40.25
C VAL A 15 40.05 -63.00 39.90
N PHE A 16 40.73 -62.36 38.92
CA PHE A 16 40.42 -61.02 38.47
C PHE A 16 39.06 -60.95 37.77
N THR A 17 38.74 -61.94 36.92
CA THR A 17 37.42 -62.04 36.26
C THR A 17 36.31 -62.30 37.26
N LEU A 18 36.56 -63.14 38.27
CA LEU A 18 35.57 -63.40 39.33
C LEU A 18 35.33 -62.17 40.19
N LEU A 19 36.37 -61.43 40.54
CA LEU A 19 36.27 -60.20 41.30
C LEU A 19 35.52 -59.13 40.48
N PHE A 20 35.74 -59.02 39.18
CA PHE A 20 35.08 -58.06 38.31
C PHE A 20 33.57 -58.37 38.14
N THR A 21 33.22 -59.65 38.06
CA THR A 21 31.79 -60.04 38.00
C THR A 21 31.06 -59.75 39.33
N ILE A 22 31.69 -59.89 40.48
CA ILE A 22 31.11 -59.58 41.75
C ILE A 22 30.92 -58.07 41.90
N LEU A 23 31.82 -57.23 41.38
CA LEU A 23 31.68 -55.76 41.41
C LEU A 23 30.51 -55.28 40.52
N LEU A 24 30.20 -55.98 39.43
CA LEU A 24 29.06 -55.60 38.57
C LEU A 24 27.70 -55.93 39.21
N THR A 25 27.61 -56.90 40.10
CA THR A 25 26.35 -57.30 40.71
C THR A 25 25.92 -56.38 41.89
N VAL A 26 26.84 -55.59 42.47
CA VAL A 26 26.55 -54.70 43.58
C VAL A 26 26.03 -53.32 43.12
N SER A 27 26.02 -53.04 41.81
CA SER A 27 25.58 -51.75 41.26
C SER A 27 24.04 -51.62 41.11
N CYS A 28 23.27 -52.43 41.78
CA CYS A 28 21.83 -52.23 41.83
C CYS A 28 21.49 -51.19 42.89
N GLY A 29 21.68 -49.92 42.56
CA GLY A 29 21.24 -48.82 43.40
C GLY A 29 19.73 -48.90 43.61
N THR A 30 19.31 -48.94 44.85
CA THR A 30 17.91 -48.78 45.24
C THR A 30 17.38 -47.44 44.72
N ALA A 31 16.69 -47.49 43.58
CA ALA A 31 15.92 -46.33 43.14
C ALA A 31 14.92 -46.03 44.24
N LYS A 32 15.15 -44.96 44.99
CA LYS A 32 14.18 -44.42 45.94
C LYS A 32 12.93 -44.11 45.12
N LYS A 33 11.86 -44.86 45.33
CA LYS A 33 10.56 -44.57 44.77
C LYS A 33 10.15 -43.20 45.29
N VAL A 34 10.31 -42.17 44.47
CA VAL A 34 9.75 -40.85 44.76
C VAL A 34 8.25 -40.98 44.54
N GLU A 35 7.51 -41.13 45.61
CA GLU A 35 6.07 -41.02 45.55
C GLU A 35 5.77 -39.54 45.34
N ALA A 36 5.38 -39.21 44.09
CA ALA A 36 4.82 -37.89 43.78
C ALA A 36 3.50 -37.80 44.57
N ILE A 37 3.51 -37.05 45.65
CA ILE A 37 2.29 -36.70 46.35
C ILE A 37 1.44 -35.87 45.37
N LYS A 38 0.33 -36.43 44.96
CA LYS A 38 -0.63 -35.70 44.12
C LYS A 38 -1.03 -34.45 44.90
N PRO A 39 -0.81 -33.25 44.35
CA PRO A 39 -1.25 -32.04 45.03
C PRO A 39 -2.75 -32.10 45.31
N ALA A 40 -3.16 -31.61 46.46
CA ALA A 40 -4.59 -31.53 46.78
C ALA A 40 -5.33 -30.78 45.67
N PRO A 41 -6.52 -31.20 45.27
CA PRO A 41 -7.28 -30.46 44.30
C PRO A 41 -7.49 -29.03 44.80
N SER A 42 -6.98 -28.08 44.04
CA SER A 42 -7.23 -26.66 44.30
C SER A 42 -8.69 -26.37 43.99
N ASN A 43 -9.42 -25.93 44.97
CA ASN A 43 -10.77 -25.41 44.81
C ASN A 43 -10.78 -23.95 44.39
N ASP A 44 -9.65 -23.44 43.95
CA ASP A 44 -9.58 -22.09 43.43
C ASP A 44 -10.43 -21.95 42.18
N ASN A 45 -11.25 -20.92 42.17
CA ASN A 45 -12.03 -20.60 40.98
C ASN A 45 -11.09 -20.47 39.76
N PRO A 46 -11.47 -21.02 38.59
CA PRO A 46 -10.61 -20.95 37.43
C PRO A 46 -10.26 -19.49 37.13
N VAL A 47 -8.96 -19.21 37.10
CA VAL A 47 -8.47 -17.89 36.75
C VAL A 47 -8.87 -17.62 35.28
N VAL A 48 -9.85 -16.76 35.11
CA VAL A 48 -10.25 -16.32 33.76
C VAL A 48 -9.13 -15.41 33.23
N PHE A 49 -8.28 -15.96 32.38
CA PHE A 49 -7.30 -15.16 31.64
C PHE A 49 -8.05 -14.29 30.63
N LYS A 50 -8.19 -13.01 30.95
CA LYS A 50 -8.59 -12.03 29.96
C LYS A 50 -7.41 -11.84 29.01
N ASN A 51 -7.53 -12.29 27.78
CA ASN A 51 -6.55 -12.02 26.76
C ASN A 51 -6.40 -10.49 26.64
N LYS A 52 -5.23 -9.96 27.00
CA LYS A 52 -4.91 -8.56 26.73
C LYS A 52 -4.72 -8.44 25.22
N VAL A 53 -5.47 -7.53 24.62
CA VAL A 53 -5.27 -7.20 23.21
C VAL A 53 -3.87 -6.60 23.10
N SER A 54 -3.01 -7.24 22.31
CA SER A 54 -1.68 -6.71 22.00
C SER A 54 -1.79 -5.81 20.77
N PHE A 55 -1.25 -4.62 20.86
CA PHE A 55 -1.18 -3.67 19.75
C PHE A 55 0.27 -3.65 19.25
N ILE A 56 0.42 -3.83 17.93
CA ILE A 56 1.68 -3.58 17.25
C ILE A 56 1.50 -2.28 16.49
N SER A 57 2.27 -1.25 16.85
CA SER A 57 2.29 0.01 16.12
C SER A 57 3.44 -0.03 15.12
N MET A 58 3.12 0.03 13.84
CA MET A 58 4.10 0.17 12.76
C MET A 58 3.90 1.54 12.11
N PRO A 59 4.82 2.49 12.31
CA PRO A 59 4.78 3.74 11.57
C PRO A 59 5.08 3.47 10.10
N VAL A 60 4.24 4.00 9.21
CA VAL A 60 4.47 4.03 7.76
C VAL A 60 4.59 5.48 7.37
N GLU A 61 5.76 5.87 6.88
CA GLU A 61 6.02 7.22 6.41
C GLU A 61 6.20 7.21 4.90
N ILE A 62 5.50 8.10 4.21
CA ILE A 62 5.64 8.35 2.78
C ILE A 62 5.89 9.84 2.62
N THR A 63 7.01 10.20 2.05
CA THR A 63 7.33 11.60 1.79
C THR A 63 6.57 12.13 0.58
N LEU A 64 6.23 13.43 0.58
CA LEU A 64 5.61 14.06 -0.59
C LEU A 64 6.46 13.92 -1.86
N LYS A 65 7.78 13.93 -1.71
CA LYS A 65 8.71 13.74 -2.84
C LYS A 65 8.60 12.34 -3.46
N GLU A 66 8.50 11.30 -2.63
CA GLU A 66 8.29 9.92 -3.12
C GLU A 66 6.93 9.79 -3.80
N LEU A 67 5.89 10.38 -3.20
CA LEU A 67 4.55 10.40 -3.77
C LEU A 67 4.54 11.11 -5.14
N GLU A 68 5.17 12.28 -5.22
CA GLU A 68 5.32 13.06 -6.46
C GLU A 68 6.05 12.24 -7.55
N GLN A 69 7.15 11.57 -7.19
CA GLN A 69 7.88 10.71 -8.12
C GLN A 69 7.03 9.55 -8.63
N GLN A 70 6.30 8.88 -7.74
CA GLN A 70 5.40 7.77 -8.13
C GLN A 70 4.25 8.26 -9.00
N LEU A 71 3.66 9.41 -8.67
CA LEU A 71 2.59 10.01 -9.46
C LEU A 71 3.09 10.36 -10.87
N ASN A 72 4.25 10.99 -10.98
CA ASN A 72 4.83 11.38 -12.26
C ASN A 72 5.29 10.19 -13.11
N LYS A 73 5.66 9.08 -12.47
CA LYS A 73 5.99 7.83 -13.16
C LYS A 73 4.74 7.15 -13.75
N ASN A 74 3.63 7.17 -13.01
CA ASN A 74 2.42 6.45 -13.38
C ASN A 74 1.46 7.26 -14.25
N VAL A 75 1.44 8.59 -14.07
CA VAL A 75 0.58 9.51 -14.82
C VAL A 75 1.42 10.20 -15.90
N THR A 76 1.35 9.72 -17.12
CA THR A 76 2.17 10.24 -18.24
C THR A 76 1.37 10.42 -19.51
N GLY A 77 1.65 11.46 -20.27
CA GLY A 77 1.08 11.68 -21.60
C GLY A 77 -0.44 11.82 -21.56
N LEU A 78 -1.14 11.04 -22.38
CA LEU A 78 -2.61 11.02 -22.46
C LEU A 78 -3.17 10.34 -21.20
N ILE A 79 -3.88 11.09 -20.36
CA ILE A 79 -4.42 10.63 -19.08
C ILE A 79 -5.92 10.36 -19.11
N PHE A 80 -6.62 10.97 -20.06
CA PHE A 80 -8.04 10.73 -20.32
C PHE A 80 -8.33 10.77 -21.80
N ASN A 81 -9.13 9.85 -22.28
CA ASN A 81 -9.56 9.78 -23.67
C ASN A 81 -11.00 9.29 -23.74
N ASP A 82 -11.87 10.19 -24.13
CA ASP A 82 -13.21 9.90 -24.60
C ASP A 82 -13.27 10.21 -26.09
N SER A 83 -13.56 9.23 -26.91
CA SER A 83 -13.56 9.35 -28.36
C SER A 83 -14.93 9.10 -28.98
N ILE A 84 -16.01 9.07 -28.20
CA ILE A 84 -17.34 8.74 -28.64
C ILE A 84 -18.24 9.98 -28.61
N LEU A 85 -18.25 10.75 -29.70
CA LEU A 85 -19.04 11.98 -29.80
C LEU A 85 -20.57 11.74 -29.76
N ASN A 86 -21.04 10.53 -30.06
CA ASN A 86 -22.47 10.29 -30.32
C ASN A 86 -23.25 9.83 -29.06
N ASP A 87 -22.60 9.47 -27.96
CA ASP A 87 -23.27 9.02 -26.74
C ASP A 87 -23.71 10.19 -25.85
N ASP A 88 -22.83 11.16 -25.62
CA ASP A 88 -23.10 12.35 -24.81
C ASP A 88 -22.87 13.68 -25.55
N LYS A 89 -22.58 13.63 -26.86
CA LYS A 89 -22.27 14.76 -27.75
C LYS A 89 -20.92 15.43 -27.42
N THR A 90 -20.04 14.76 -26.70
CA THR A 90 -18.73 15.27 -26.30
C THR A 90 -17.64 14.25 -26.63
N GLU A 91 -16.53 14.73 -27.13
CA GLU A 91 -15.28 13.97 -27.28
C GLU A 91 -14.18 14.75 -26.58
N MET A 92 -13.40 14.10 -25.71
CA MET A 92 -12.43 14.79 -24.88
C MET A 92 -11.12 14.02 -24.76
N LYS A 93 -10.01 14.74 -24.83
CA LYS A 93 -8.68 14.20 -24.56
C LYS A 93 -7.94 15.13 -23.62
N ILE A 94 -7.33 14.53 -22.61
CA ILE A 94 -6.56 15.28 -21.59
C ILE A 94 -5.15 14.70 -21.54
N TRP A 95 -4.17 15.56 -21.68
CA TRP A 95 -2.76 15.20 -21.57
C TRP A 95 -2.13 15.91 -20.41
N LYS A 96 -1.29 15.20 -19.68
CA LYS A 96 -0.30 15.82 -18.79
C LYS A 96 0.85 16.35 -19.63
N THR A 97 1.16 17.66 -19.47
CA THR A 97 2.17 18.34 -20.30
C THR A 97 3.51 18.52 -19.61
N ALA A 98 3.52 18.51 -18.26
CA ALA A 98 4.74 18.65 -17.46
C ALA A 98 4.62 17.85 -16.15
N PRO A 99 5.68 17.71 -15.33
CA PRO A 99 5.60 17.05 -14.05
C PRO A 99 4.58 17.69 -13.11
N ILE A 100 3.80 16.83 -12.43
CA ILE A 100 2.90 17.23 -11.33
C ILE A 100 3.79 17.62 -10.15
N LYS A 101 3.46 18.72 -9.48
CA LYS A 101 4.10 19.16 -8.25
C LYS A 101 3.17 18.94 -7.08
N LEU A 102 3.73 18.46 -5.97
CA LEU A 102 3.01 18.28 -4.73
C LEU A 102 3.56 19.21 -3.66
N SER A 103 2.66 19.80 -2.89
CA SER A 103 2.96 20.56 -1.69
C SER A 103 1.97 20.24 -0.58
N GLU A 104 2.26 20.69 0.64
CA GLU A 104 1.35 20.54 1.77
C GLU A 104 0.80 21.91 2.17
N LYS A 105 -0.49 21.96 2.48
CA LYS A 105 -1.15 23.16 3.00
C LYS A 105 -2.25 22.75 3.96
N ASN A 106 -2.12 23.14 5.23
CA ASN A 106 -3.11 22.88 6.28
C ASN A 106 -3.47 21.37 6.47
N GLY A 107 -2.50 20.48 6.31
CA GLY A 107 -2.70 19.03 6.42
C GLY A 107 -3.31 18.38 5.18
N ASN A 108 -3.53 19.13 4.11
CA ASN A 108 -3.99 18.64 2.82
C ASN A 108 -2.83 18.57 1.82
N ILE A 109 -2.95 17.72 0.82
CA ILE A 109 -2.02 17.65 -0.30
C ILE A 109 -2.53 18.54 -1.42
N ILE A 110 -1.74 19.54 -1.78
CA ILE A 110 -2.00 20.42 -2.93
C ILE A 110 -1.24 19.84 -4.13
N SER A 111 -1.95 19.64 -5.23
CA SER A 111 -1.39 19.09 -6.47
C SER A 111 -1.55 20.08 -7.60
N GLU A 112 -0.44 20.57 -8.15
CA GLU A 112 -0.41 21.38 -9.36
C GLU A 112 -0.20 20.48 -10.58
N ILE A 113 -1.19 20.42 -11.45
CA ILE A 113 -1.23 19.49 -12.59
C ILE A 113 -1.25 20.28 -13.88
N PRO A 114 -0.13 20.36 -14.62
CA PRO A 114 -0.08 20.97 -15.93
C PRO A 114 -0.79 20.10 -16.96
N LEU A 115 -1.84 20.64 -17.59
CA LEU A 115 -2.72 19.91 -18.48
C LEU A 115 -2.89 20.64 -19.82
N LYS A 116 -3.05 19.83 -20.87
CA LYS A 116 -3.64 20.22 -22.14
C LYS A 116 -4.94 19.44 -22.29
N ILE A 117 -6.03 20.17 -22.52
CA ILE A 117 -7.35 19.59 -22.75
C ILE A 117 -7.77 19.98 -24.17
N TRP A 118 -8.10 18.98 -24.97
CA TRP A 118 -8.81 19.14 -26.21
C TRP A 118 -10.20 18.55 -26.03
N ALA A 119 -11.21 19.31 -26.38
CA ALA A 119 -12.58 18.83 -26.38
C ALA A 119 -13.30 19.26 -27.65
N LYS A 120 -14.14 18.36 -28.16
CA LYS A 120 -15.02 18.57 -29.28
C LYS A 120 -16.44 18.27 -28.81
N PHE A 121 -17.35 19.17 -29.10
CA PHE A 121 -18.74 19.01 -28.70
C PHE A 121 -19.67 19.34 -29.85
N LYS A 122 -20.73 18.55 -29.90
CA LYS A 122 -21.82 18.73 -30.87
C LYS A 122 -22.95 19.51 -30.19
N TYR A 123 -23.36 20.61 -30.79
CA TYR A 123 -24.47 21.42 -30.27
C TYR A 123 -25.53 21.57 -31.34
N GLY A 124 -26.76 22.00 -30.92
CA GLY A 124 -27.92 22.08 -31.80
C GLY A 124 -28.78 20.83 -31.77
N THR A 125 -29.64 20.71 -32.75
CA THR A 125 -30.57 19.58 -32.89
C THR A 125 -30.32 18.88 -34.21
N ASP A 126 -30.49 17.56 -34.24
CA ASP A 126 -30.46 16.79 -35.49
C ASP A 126 -31.71 17.03 -36.38
N PHE A 127 -32.69 17.75 -35.81
CA PHE A 127 -33.87 18.15 -36.53
C PHE A 127 -33.51 19.22 -37.60
N MET A 128 -33.77 18.95 -38.84
CA MET A 128 -33.43 19.77 -40.03
C MET A 128 -31.91 19.97 -40.26
N GLY A 129 -31.07 19.13 -39.67
CA GLY A 129 -29.60 19.26 -39.83
C GLY A 129 -28.99 20.49 -39.14
N LEU A 130 -29.69 21.09 -38.19
CA LEU A 130 -29.22 22.26 -37.41
C LEU A 130 -28.27 21.86 -36.29
N ASN A 131 -27.27 21.08 -36.61
CA ASN A 131 -26.21 20.72 -35.65
C ASN A 131 -24.85 21.21 -36.18
N ASP A 132 -23.98 21.54 -35.29
CA ASP A 132 -22.62 21.95 -35.57
C ASP A 132 -21.67 21.36 -34.51
N THR A 133 -20.40 21.23 -34.82
CA THR A 133 -19.37 20.79 -33.90
C THR A 133 -18.36 21.90 -33.68
N ARG A 134 -17.93 22.04 -32.42
CA ARG A 134 -16.89 23.00 -32.06
C ARG A 134 -15.79 22.29 -31.26
N GLU A 135 -14.60 22.80 -31.46
CA GLU A 135 -13.41 22.33 -30.74
C GLU A 135 -12.86 23.43 -29.84
N ILE A 136 -12.46 23.06 -28.68
CA ILE A 136 -11.77 23.93 -27.71
C ILE A 136 -10.43 23.31 -27.34
N ASN A 137 -9.47 24.20 -27.13
CA ASN A 137 -8.15 23.83 -26.62
C ASN A 137 -7.89 24.68 -25.35
N LEU A 138 -7.56 24.00 -24.29
CA LEU A 138 -7.22 24.60 -23.00
C LEU A 138 -5.82 24.14 -22.60
N ASN A 139 -4.95 25.08 -22.28
CA ASN A 139 -3.64 24.81 -21.72
C ASN A 139 -3.51 25.54 -20.40
N GLY A 140 -3.15 24.84 -19.34
CA GLY A 140 -3.03 25.48 -18.04
C GLY A 140 -2.62 24.53 -16.94
N ILE A 141 -2.67 25.06 -15.72
CA ILE A 141 -2.40 24.32 -14.50
C ILE A 141 -3.71 24.27 -13.71
N ILE A 142 -4.10 23.06 -13.32
CA ILE A 142 -5.21 22.86 -12.39
C ILE A 142 -4.59 22.53 -11.03
N THR A 143 -5.01 23.26 -10.01
CA THR A 143 -4.62 23.03 -8.62
C THR A 143 -5.71 22.28 -7.90
N LEU A 144 -5.38 21.10 -7.36
CA LEU A 144 -6.30 20.31 -6.54
C LEU A 144 -5.89 20.41 -5.07
N ASP A 145 -6.89 20.62 -4.21
CA ASP A 145 -6.79 20.43 -2.76
C ASP A 145 -7.32 19.03 -2.41
N SER A 146 -6.47 18.19 -1.87
CA SER A 146 -6.76 16.78 -1.62
C SER A 146 -6.63 16.44 -0.15
N LYS A 147 -7.75 16.03 0.47
CA LYS A 147 -7.81 15.55 1.84
C LYS A 147 -7.75 14.03 1.86
N THR A 148 -6.80 13.50 2.62
CA THR A 148 -6.54 12.08 2.68
C THR A 148 -6.97 11.51 4.03
N HIS A 149 -7.64 10.37 4.03
CA HIS A 149 -8.08 9.65 5.22
C HIS A 149 -7.67 8.18 5.13
N LEU A 150 -7.13 7.66 6.23
CA LEU A 150 -6.85 6.23 6.39
C LEU A 150 -7.96 5.58 7.21
N THR A 151 -8.70 4.67 6.60
CA THR A 151 -9.76 3.91 7.27
C THR A 151 -9.62 2.44 6.91
N ASN A 152 -9.54 1.56 7.91
CA ASN A 152 -9.40 0.11 7.72
C ASN A 152 -8.24 -0.26 6.75
N TRP A 153 -7.07 0.34 6.92
CA TRP A 153 -5.89 0.15 6.07
C TRP A 153 -6.08 0.57 4.61
N LYS A 154 -7.15 1.26 4.31
CA LYS A 154 -7.42 1.82 2.99
C LYS A 154 -7.25 3.33 3.03
N LEU A 155 -6.35 3.84 2.19
CA LEU A 155 -6.18 5.26 1.97
C LEU A 155 -7.26 5.74 0.99
N THR A 156 -8.07 6.69 1.43
CA THR A 156 -9.08 7.35 0.60
C THR A 156 -8.73 8.82 0.48
N THR A 157 -8.88 9.36 -0.72
CA THR A 157 -8.59 10.77 -1.00
C THR A 157 -9.82 11.41 -1.61
N THR A 158 -10.21 12.56 -1.07
CA THR A 158 -11.24 13.44 -1.64
C THR A 158 -10.55 14.69 -2.14
N SER A 159 -10.70 14.97 -3.42
CA SER A 159 -10.08 16.13 -4.05
C SER A 159 -11.13 17.10 -4.55
N LYS A 160 -10.84 18.39 -4.47
CA LYS A 160 -11.61 19.47 -5.08
C LYS A 160 -10.67 20.37 -5.87
N ILE A 161 -11.18 21.07 -6.86
CA ILE A 161 -10.42 22.08 -7.57
C ILE A 161 -10.28 23.29 -6.63
N GLU A 162 -9.04 23.68 -6.30
CA GLU A 162 -8.77 24.90 -5.55
C GLU A 162 -8.62 26.08 -6.49
N ASP A 163 -7.88 25.89 -7.58
CA ASP A 163 -7.64 26.95 -8.56
C ASP A 163 -7.32 26.39 -9.95
N PHE A 164 -7.32 27.28 -10.94
CA PHE A 164 -6.88 27.01 -12.31
C PHE A 164 -6.25 28.26 -12.91
N GLU A 165 -5.15 28.06 -13.60
CA GLU A 165 -4.42 29.11 -14.30
C GLU A 165 -4.24 28.71 -15.77
N TRP A 166 -4.70 29.54 -16.70
CA TRP A 166 -4.54 29.29 -18.12
C TRP A 166 -3.17 29.80 -18.58
N SER A 167 -2.40 28.97 -19.24
CA SER A 167 -1.16 29.37 -19.93
C SER A 167 -1.43 30.26 -21.14
N GLU A 168 -2.59 30.02 -21.77
CA GLU A 168 -3.11 30.81 -22.90
C GLU A 168 -4.61 31.01 -22.71
N SER A 169 -5.13 32.13 -23.20
CA SER A 169 -6.59 32.37 -23.14
C SER A 169 -7.34 31.27 -23.87
N PRO A 170 -8.28 30.58 -23.19
CA PRO A 170 -9.15 29.60 -23.81
C PRO A 170 -9.88 30.18 -25.02
N THR A 171 -9.81 29.47 -26.14
CA THR A 171 -10.43 29.91 -27.40
C THR A 171 -11.26 28.80 -28.01
N ILE A 172 -12.28 29.21 -28.77
CA ILE A 172 -13.07 28.34 -29.65
C ILE A 172 -12.88 28.77 -31.09
N LEU A 173 -12.73 27.81 -31.97
CA LEU A 173 -12.64 28.08 -33.41
C LEU A 173 -14.05 28.26 -34.02
N VAL A 174 -14.35 29.45 -34.48
CA VAL A 174 -15.61 29.78 -35.16
C VAL A 174 -15.31 30.45 -36.49
N ALA A 175 -15.77 29.85 -37.57
CA ALA A 175 -15.55 30.33 -38.96
C ALA A 175 -14.06 30.67 -39.25
N GLY A 176 -13.13 29.83 -38.77
CA GLY A 176 -11.70 30.00 -38.95
C GLY A 176 -11.02 31.06 -38.03
N LYS A 177 -11.77 31.64 -37.09
CA LYS A 177 -11.23 32.62 -36.13
C LYS A 177 -11.29 32.05 -34.72
N ASN A 178 -10.21 32.22 -33.93
CA ASN A 178 -10.18 31.89 -32.53
C ASN A 178 -10.88 32.99 -31.72
N ILE A 179 -11.94 32.65 -31.04
CA ILE A 179 -12.72 33.55 -30.15
C ILE A 179 -12.43 33.20 -28.72
N PRO A 180 -11.99 34.13 -27.85
CA PRO A 180 -11.79 33.89 -26.45
C PRO A 180 -13.09 33.49 -25.75
N ILE A 181 -13.04 32.43 -24.91
CA ILE A 181 -14.18 31.90 -24.15
C ILE A 181 -13.96 31.84 -22.65
N THR A 182 -12.97 32.54 -22.15
CA THR A 182 -12.65 32.63 -20.70
C THR A 182 -13.85 33.01 -19.87
N TYR A 183 -14.73 33.88 -20.36
CA TYR A 183 -15.96 34.32 -19.70
C TYR A 183 -16.99 33.19 -19.54
N ILE A 184 -16.88 32.08 -20.29
CA ILE A 184 -17.72 30.89 -20.15
C ILE A 184 -17.02 29.85 -19.30
N ILE A 185 -15.75 29.55 -19.58
CA ILE A 185 -15.00 28.46 -18.96
C ILE A 185 -14.72 28.74 -17.48
N ASN A 186 -14.30 29.95 -17.12
CA ASN A 186 -13.95 30.27 -15.76
C ASN A 186 -15.12 30.14 -14.75
N PRO A 187 -16.32 30.67 -15.03
CA PRO A 187 -17.47 30.43 -14.17
C PRO A 187 -17.85 28.96 -14.04
N THR A 188 -17.78 28.21 -15.14
CA THR A 188 -18.09 26.78 -15.15
C THR A 188 -17.14 26.00 -14.24
N LEU A 189 -15.82 26.23 -14.35
CA LEU A 189 -14.85 25.59 -13.47
C LEU A 189 -14.98 26.02 -12.00
N SER A 190 -15.40 27.25 -11.77
CA SER A 190 -15.64 27.74 -10.40
C SER A 190 -16.78 27.03 -9.68
N MET A 191 -17.67 26.34 -10.40
CA MET A 191 -18.71 25.49 -9.80
C MET A 191 -18.15 24.19 -9.19
N PHE A 192 -16.92 23.82 -9.54
CA PHE A 192 -16.24 22.62 -9.04
C PHE A 192 -15.16 22.92 -7.96
N LYS A 193 -15.07 24.16 -7.49
CA LYS A 193 -14.17 24.60 -6.40
C LYS A 193 -14.64 24.28 -5.00
#